data_7a90e7c128ff29dbb80ed9e77c533066
#
_entry.id   7a90e7c128ff29dbb80ed9e77c533066
#
_cell.length_a   1.000
_cell.length_b   1.000
_cell.length_c   1.000
_cell.angle_alpha   90.00
_cell.angle_beta   90.00
_cell.angle_gamma   90.00
#
_symmetry.space_group_name_H-M   'P 1'
#
loop_
_entity.id
_entity.type
_entity.pdbx_description
1 polymer ?
#
loop_
_entity_poly.entity_id
_entity_poly.type
_entity_poly.pdbx_seq_one_letter_code
_entity_poly.pdbx_strand_id
1 'polypeptide(L)'
;MKPLEKGKEFIMKNTLTIFVRDLKRLIRSPFALAIALGLCILPSLYAWFNIYSNWDPYANTSNIKIAVVSEDKGYTLSDGTTENMGNEVVEELKENTKIGWVFLEDSDAALEGVRNGDYYAAVIISDSFTYSMYNVFKENFKNPTITYYENEKRNAVATKI
;
A
#
# COMPACT_ATOMS: atom_id res chain seq x y z
N MET A 1 -35.68 -38.52 37.02
CA MET A 1 -34.38 -37.98 36.57
C MET A 1 -33.66 -39.10 35.80
N LYS A 2 -33.43 -38.90 34.49
CA LYS A 2 -32.90 -39.97 33.62
C LYS A 2 -31.44 -40.30 33.99
N PRO A 3 -31.03 -41.57 33.96
CA PRO A 3 -29.66 -41.99 34.33
C PRO A 3 -28.55 -41.33 33.54
N LEU A 4 -28.84 -40.84 32.32
CA LEU A 4 -27.93 -40.12 31.43
C LEU A 4 -27.57 -38.70 31.96
N GLU A 5 -28.45 -38.03 32.69
CA GLU A 5 -28.18 -36.69 33.26
C GLU A 5 -27.24 -36.79 34.48
N LYS A 6 -27.45 -37.79 35.35
CA LYS A 6 -26.56 -38.03 36.49
C LYS A 6 -25.13 -38.36 36.07
N GLY A 7 -24.96 -39.09 34.95
CA GLY A 7 -23.65 -39.38 34.38
C GLY A 7 -22.94 -38.13 33.86
N LYS A 8 -23.64 -37.24 33.19
CA LYS A 8 -23.09 -35.95 32.68
C LYS A 8 -22.70 -35.01 33.83
N GLU A 9 -23.54 -34.86 34.85
CA GLU A 9 -23.22 -34.05 36.02
C GLU A 9 -21.99 -34.58 36.79
N PHE A 10 -21.86 -35.89 36.93
CA PHE A 10 -20.70 -36.52 37.59
C PHE A 10 -19.41 -36.27 36.79
N ILE A 11 -19.45 -36.43 35.48
CA ILE A 11 -18.30 -36.17 34.60
C ILE A 11 -17.91 -34.68 34.67
N MET A 12 -18.86 -33.76 34.55
CA MET A 12 -18.59 -32.30 34.61
C MET A 12 -17.99 -31.91 35.96
N LYS A 13 -18.50 -32.41 37.07
CA LYS A 13 -17.99 -32.14 38.42
C LYS A 13 -16.55 -32.64 38.62
N ASN A 14 -16.24 -33.81 38.10
CA ASN A 14 -14.88 -34.37 38.17
C ASN A 14 -13.92 -33.57 37.27
N THR A 15 -14.33 -33.21 36.05
CA THR A 15 -13.53 -32.39 35.14
C THR A 15 -13.23 -31.02 35.74
N LEU A 16 -14.23 -30.36 36.33
CA LEU A 16 -14.05 -29.07 37.01
C LEU A 16 -13.09 -29.16 38.20
N THR A 17 -13.20 -30.24 38.98
CA THR A 17 -12.33 -30.49 40.15
C THR A 17 -10.88 -30.69 39.71
N ILE A 18 -10.64 -31.43 38.63
CA ILE A 18 -9.30 -31.63 38.06
C ILE A 18 -8.75 -30.31 37.56
N PHE A 19 -9.55 -29.56 36.78
CA PHE A 19 -9.16 -28.26 36.24
C PHE A 19 -8.74 -27.29 37.35
N VAL A 20 -9.55 -27.12 38.39
CA VAL A 20 -9.24 -26.22 39.51
C VAL A 20 -7.97 -26.65 40.25
N ARG A 21 -7.78 -27.94 40.40
CA ARG A 21 -6.57 -28.48 41.06
C ARG A 21 -5.33 -28.21 40.23
N ASP A 22 -5.41 -28.42 38.91
CA ASP A 22 -4.27 -28.21 38.02
C ASP A 22 -3.95 -26.72 37.86
N LEU A 23 -4.96 -25.88 37.83
CA LEU A 23 -4.79 -24.41 37.85
C LEU A 23 -4.10 -23.93 39.12
N LYS A 24 -4.50 -24.47 40.30
CA LYS A 24 -3.82 -24.16 41.58
C LYS A 24 -2.36 -24.61 41.59
N ARG A 25 -2.05 -25.77 41.00
CA ARG A 25 -0.66 -26.24 40.86
C ARG A 25 0.17 -25.35 39.97
N LEU A 26 -0.39 -24.91 38.82
CA LEU A 26 0.25 -23.98 37.89
C LEU A 26 0.61 -22.66 38.59
N ILE A 27 -0.36 -22.06 39.28
CA ILE A 27 -0.17 -20.78 40.00
C ILE A 27 0.87 -20.90 41.13
N ARG A 28 0.98 -22.07 41.77
CA ARG A 28 1.96 -22.31 42.84
C ARG A 28 3.39 -22.57 42.36
N SER A 29 3.55 -22.86 41.07
CA SER A 29 4.87 -23.08 40.47
C SER A 29 5.28 -21.82 39.67
N PRO A 30 6.20 -21.00 40.19
CA PRO A 30 6.61 -19.76 39.49
C PRO A 30 7.21 -20.04 38.11
N PHE A 31 7.89 -21.18 37.99
CA PHE A 31 8.52 -21.58 36.72
C PHE A 31 7.48 -21.98 35.66
N ALA A 32 6.48 -22.77 36.06
CA ALA A 32 5.39 -23.20 35.18
C ALA A 32 4.50 -21.98 34.78
N LEU A 33 4.28 -21.06 35.71
CA LEU A 33 3.54 -19.82 35.46
C LEU A 33 4.29 -18.93 34.44
N ALA A 34 5.61 -18.78 34.59
CA ALA A 34 6.42 -18.01 33.65
C ALA A 34 6.38 -18.59 32.22
N ILE A 35 6.44 -19.90 32.06
CA ILE A 35 6.32 -20.59 30.78
C ILE A 35 4.92 -20.39 30.20
N ALA A 36 3.87 -20.55 30.98
CA ALA A 36 2.50 -20.36 30.52
C ALA A 36 2.24 -18.93 30.06
N LEU A 37 2.72 -17.93 30.81
CA LEU A 37 2.64 -16.51 30.40
C LEU A 37 3.44 -16.23 29.13
N GLY A 38 4.64 -16.80 29.04
CA GLY A 38 5.46 -16.66 27.82
C GLY A 38 4.76 -17.22 26.58
N LEU A 39 4.15 -18.41 26.69
CA LEU A 39 3.40 -19.03 25.61
C LEU A 39 2.14 -18.24 25.20
N CYS A 40 1.53 -17.50 26.13
CA CYS A 40 0.39 -16.64 25.82
C CYS A 40 0.83 -15.29 25.20
N ILE A 41 1.90 -14.69 25.74
CA ILE A 41 2.33 -13.34 25.38
C ILE A 41 3.06 -13.34 24.03
N LEU A 42 3.97 -14.30 23.79
CA LEU A 42 4.78 -14.31 22.56
C LEU A 42 3.97 -14.39 21.27
N PRO A 43 2.97 -15.30 21.12
CA PRO A 43 2.13 -15.33 19.94
C PRO A 43 1.28 -14.06 19.78
N SER A 44 0.81 -13.50 20.90
CA SER A 44 0.01 -12.27 20.89
C SER A 44 0.84 -11.07 20.45
N LEU A 45 2.07 -10.94 20.93
CA LEU A 45 3.00 -9.89 20.48
C LEU A 45 3.33 -10.05 19.00
N TYR A 46 3.62 -11.27 18.54
CA TYR A 46 3.89 -11.54 17.14
C TYR A 46 2.70 -11.14 16.25
N ALA A 47 1.49 -11.55 16.62
CA ALA A 47 0.28 -11.17 15.89
C ALA A 47 0.09 -9.65 15.90
N TRP A 48 0.28 -9.00 17.06
CA TRP A 48 0.12 -7.55 17.17
C TRP A 48 1.14 -6.78 16.33
N PHE A 49 2.42 -7.18 16.33
CA PHE A 49 3.44 -6.57 15.48
C PHE A 49 3.13 -6.74 13.99
N ASN A 50 2.65 -7.91 13.57
CA ASN A 50 2.25 -8.12 12.18
C ASN A 50 1.06 -7.26 11.79
N ILE A 51 0.03 -7.18 12.63
CA ILE A 51 -1.14 -6.34 12.39
C ILE A 51 -0.72 -4.86 12.36
N TYR A 52 0.07 -4.41 13.33
CA TYR A 52 0.53 -3.02 13.39
C TYR A 52 1.39 -2.63 12.18
N SER A 53 2.30 -3.50 11.76
CA SER A 53 3.15 -3.28 10.59
C SER A 53 2.36 -3.19 9.27
N ASN A 54 1.22 -3.88 9.18
CA ASN A 54 0.37 -3.90 7.99
C ASN A 54 -0.94 -3.11 8.17
N TRP A 55 -1.09 -2.37 9.27
CA TRP A 55 -2.31 -1.63 9.59
C TRP A 55 -2.63 -0.57 8.54
N ASP A 56 -1.61 0.12 8.09
CA ASP A 56 -1.72 1.10 7.02
C ASP A 56 -0.50 1.00 6.09
N PRO A 57 -0.55 0.11 5.10
CA PRO A 57 0.55 -0.04 4.15
C PRO A 57 0.76 1.21 3.30
N TYR A 58 -0.23 2.12 3.28
CA TYR A 58 -0.18 3.36 2.51
C TYR A 58 0.28 4.58 3.32
N ALA A 59 0.40 4.49 4.64
CA ALA A 59 0.84 5.60 5.49
C ALA A 59 2.23 6.14 5.14
N ASN A 60 3.09 5.31 4.55
CA ASN A 60 4.46 5.67 4.18
C ASN A 60 4.66 5.84 2.66
N THR A 61 3.60 5.81 1.87
CA THR A 61 3.72 5.96 0.40
C THR A 61 4.17 7.35 -0.03
N SER A 62 4.02 8.37 0.82
CA SER A 62 4.58 9.71 0.63
C SER A 62 6.11 9.73 0.55
N ASN A 63 6.79 8.69 1.08
CA ASN A 63 8.24 8.52 0.95
C ASN A 63 8.65 7.86 -0.39
N ILE A 64 7.70 7.33 -1.15
CA ILE A 64 7.95 6.78 -2.47
C ILE A 64 8.01 7.94 -3.46
N LYS A 65 9.23 8.27 -3.89
CA LYS A 65 9.45 9.37 -4.83
C LYS A 65 9.16 8.89 -6.24
N ILE A 66 8.20 9.56 -6.91
CA ILE A 66 7.88 9.34 -8.32
C ILE A 66 8.12 10.65 -9.08
N ALA A 67 8.99 10.63 -10.08
CA ALA A 67 9.22 11.77 -10.94
C ALA A 67 8.04 11.97 -11.90
N VAL A 68 7.64 13.21 -12.11
CA VAL A 68 6.58 13.59 -13.07
C VAL A 68 7.13 14.66 -14.00
N VAL A 69 6.99 14.42 -15.29
CA VAL A 69 7.35 15.36 -16.34
C VAL A 69 6.16 15.55 -17.27
N SER A 70 5.80 16.79 -17.54
CA SER A 70 4.84 17.12 -18.60
C SER A 70 5.58 17.78 -19.74
N GLU A 71 5.62 17.09 -20.88
CA GLU A 71 6.13 17.65 -22.16
C GLU A 71 5.00 18.24 -22.99
N ASP A 72 3.73 18.21 -22.49
CA ASP A 72 2.54 18.60 -23.24
C ASP A 72 2.59 20.07 -23.66
N LYS A 73 2.44 20.30 -24.95
CA LYS A 73 2.46 21.64 -25.57
C LYS A 73 1.11 22.33 -25.56
N GLY A 74 0.08 21.63 -25.04
CA GLY A 74 -1.29 22.10 -25.08
C GLY A 74 -1.91 22.05 -26.48
N TYR A 75 -3.11 22.56 -26.60
CA TYR A 75 -3.87 22.65 -27.84
C TYR A 75 -4.69 23.93 -27.87
N THR A 76 -4.63 24.64 -29.01
CA THR A 76 -5.44 25.83 -29.23
C THR A 76 -6.73 25.45 -29.95
N LEU A 77 -7.86 25.71 -29.30
CA LEU A 77 -9.19 25.47 -29.84
C LEU A 77 -9.55 26.49 -30.94
N SER A 78 -10.61 26.20 -31.68
CA SER A 78 -11.10 27.07 -32.80
C SER A 78 -11.60 28.44 -32.32
N ASP A 79 -11.90 28.60 -31.05
CA ASP A 79 -12.27 29.88 -30.43
C ASP A 79 -11.06 30.73 -30.00
N GLY A 80 -9.84 30.22 -30.19
CA GLY A 80 -8.57 30.87 -29.82
C GLY A 80 -8.12 30.59 -28.39
N THR A 81 -8.86 29.81 -27.59
CA THR A 81 -8.46 29.41 -26.25
C THR A 81 -7.39 28.33 -26.31
N THR A 82 -6.32 28.46 -25.53
CA THR A 82 -5.28 27.45 -25.42
C THR A 82 -5.44 26.71 -24.11
N GLU A 83 -5.56 25.38 -24.18
CA GLU A 83 -5.65 24.51 -23.04
C GLU A 83 -4.46 23.56 -22.98
N ASN A 84 -4.09 23.13 -21.75
CA ASN A 84 -3.02 22.20 -21.52
C ASN A 84 -3.42 21.23 -20.40
N MET A 85 -4.03 20.11 -20.79
CA MET A 85 -4.50 19.07 -19.86
C MET A 85 -3.34 18.37 -19.14
N GLY A 86 -2.14 18.33 -19.74
CA GLY A 86 -0.95 17.80 -19.09
C GLY A 86 -0.57 18.62 -17.86
N ASN A 87 -0.67 19.95 -17.94
CA ASN A 87 -0.44 20.84 -16.80
C ASN A 87 -1.55 20.72 -15.75
N GLU A 88 -2.81 20.54 -16.16
CA GLU A 88 -3.91 20.28 -15.22
C GLU A 88 -3.67 19.01 -14.40
N VAL A 89 -3.22 17.93 -15.04
CA VAL A 89 -2.83 16.68 -14.35
C VAL A 89 -1.70 16.95 -13.36
N VAL A 90 -0.69 17.73 -13.74
CA VAL A 90 0.42 18.09 -12.84
C VAL A 90 -0.08 18.88 -11.62
N GLU A 91 -1.00 19.84 -11.81
CA GLU A 91 -1.57 20.60 -10.67
C GLU A 91 -2.39 19.71 -9.74
N GLU A 92 -3.21 18.81 -10.27
CA GLU A 92 -3.93 17.83 -9.44
C GLU A 92 -2.98 16.89 -8.66
N LEU A 93 -1.87 16.48 -9.29
CA LEU A 93 -0.87 15.66 -8.61
C LEU A 93 -0.14 16.43 -7.49
N LYS A 94 0.05 17.74 -7.61
CA LYS A 94 0.63 18.57 -6.54
C LYS A 94 -0.24 18.61 -5.29
N GLU A 95 -1.55 18.52 -5.45
CA GLU A 95 -2.49 18.46 -4.32
C GLU A 95 -2.51 17.07 -3.65
N ASN A 96 -2.03 16.04 -4.34
CA ASN A 96 -2.02 14.67 -3.85
C ASN A 96 -0.80 14.39 -2.96
N THR A 97 -1.01 14.38 -1.65
CA THR A 97 0.04 14.15 -0.65
C THR A 97 0.29 12.67 -0.32
N LYS A 98 -0.43 11.75 -0.96
CA LYS A 98 -0.32 10.31 -0.67
C LYS A 98 0.98 9.69 -1.21
N ILE A 99 1.55 10.27 -2.24
CA ILE A 99 2.78 9.82 -2.90
C ILE A 99 3.76 10.99 -2.91
N GLY A 100 5.04 10.69 -2.87
CA GLY A 100 6.10 11.70 -2.94
C GLY A 100 6.37 12.14 -4.37
N TRP A 101 5.46 12.91 -4.96
CA TRP A 101 5.62 13.42 -6.31
C TRP A 101 6.79 14.41 -6.41
N VAL A 102 7.64 14.24 -7.41
CA VAL A 102 8.77 15.12 -7.72
C VAL A 102 8.60 15.60 -9.16
N PHE A 103 8.31 16.90 -9.31
CA PHE A 103 8.06 17.49 -10.61
C PHE A 103 9.36 17.98 -11.23
N LEU A 104 9.64 17.54 -12.45
CA LEU A 104 10.84 17.86 -13.22
C LEU A 104 10.44 18.44 -14.57
N GLU A 105 11.33 19.22 -15.17
CA GLU A 105 11.13 19.80 -16.50
C GLU A 105 11.75 18.95 -17.62
N ASP A 106 12.68 18.06 -17.27
CA ASP A 106 13.46 17.25 -18.20
C ASP A 106 13.17 15.76 -18.00
N SER A 107 12.71 15.13 -19.09
CA SER A 107 12.42 13.69 -19.09
C SER A 107 13.68 12.82 -18.99
N ASP A 108 14.81 13.26 -19.57
CA ASP A 108 16.06 12.53 -19.48
C ASP A 108 16.57 12.51 -18.04
N ALA A 109 16.47 13.61 -17.32
CA ALA A 109 16.81 13.69 -15.89
C ALA A 109 15.90 12.78 -15.04
N ALA A 110 14.61 12.71 -15.35
CA ALA A 110 13.68 11.80 -14.68
C ALA A 110 14.05 10.33 -14.89
N LEU A 111 14.37 9.94 -16.14
CA LEU A 111 14.78 8.58 -16.48
C LEU A 111 16.12 8.20 -15.86
N GLU A 112 17.08 9.12 -15.83
CA GLU A 112 18.37 8.89 -15.17
C GLU A 112 18.18 8.72 -13.67
N GLY A 113 17.35 9.52 -13.02
CA GLY A 113 17.01 9.37 -11.61
C GLY A 113 16.36 8.01 -11.28
N VAL A 114 15.49 7.49 -12.17
CA VAL A 114 14.94 6.13 -12.02
C VAL A 114 16.05 5.07 -12.16
N ARG A 115 16.96 5.20 -13.13
CA ARG A 115 18.09 4.27 -13.32
C ARG A 115 19.04 4.27 -12.13
N ASN A 116 19.30 5.43 -11.58
CA ASN A 116 20.18 5.61 -10.42
C ASN A 116 19.52 5.18 -9.11
N GLY A 117 18.16 5.12 -9.09
CA GLY A 117 17.36 4.74 -7.93
C GLY A 117 17.04 5.91 -6.99
N ASP A 118 17.15 7.15 -7.49
CA ASP A 118 16.71 8.36 -6.79
C ASP A 118 15.18 8.45 -6.75
N TYR A 119 14.53 7.92 -7.82
CA TYR A 119 13.09 7.79 -7.96
C TYR A 119 12.71 6.32 -8.15
N TYR A 120 11.55 5.94 -7.63
CA TYR A 120 10.98 4.61 -7.80
C TYR A 120 10.47 4.40 -9.23
N ALA A 121 9.89 5.46 -9.79
CA ALA A 121 9.35 5.47 -11.14
C ALA A 121 9.36 6.90 -11.70
N ALA A 122 9.13 7.02 -13.02
CA ALA A 122 8.87 8.28 -13.69
C ALA A 122 7.60 8.18 -14.52
N VAL A 123 6.80 9.22 -14.47
CA VAL A 123 5.59 9.44 -15.29
C VAL A 123 5.90 10.56 -16.26
N ILE A 124 5.81 10.28 -17.56
CA ILE A 124 6.06 11.26 -18.61
C ILE A 124 4.78 11.43 -19.43
N ILE A 125 4.23 12.64 -19.43
CA ILE A 125 3.08 13.04 -20.23
C ILE A 125 3.61 13.48 -21.60
N SER A 126 3.09 12.89 -22.68
CA SER A 126 3.59 13.15 -24.03
C SER A 126 3.34 14.60 -24.48
N ASP A 127 4.17 15.08 -25.39
CA ASP A 127 4.12 16.44 -25.97
C ASP A 127 2.81 16.76 -26.72
N SER A 128 2.12 15.74 -27.16
CA SER A 128 0.86 15.82 -27.90
C SER A 128 -0.35 15.36 -27.10
N PHE A 129 -0.23 15.30 -25.76
CA PHE A 129 -1.27 14.74 -24.91
C PHE A 129 -2.60 15.48 -25.08
N THR A 130 -2.64 16.79 -24.86
CA THR A 130 -3.85 17.61 -25.03
C THR A 130 -4.39 17.56 -26.46
N TYR A 131 -3.50 17.67 -27.47
CA TYR A 131 -3.91 17.52 -28.86
C TYR A 131 -4.62 16.18 -29.11
N SER A 132 -4.07 15.10 -28.64
CA SER A 132 -4.62 13.76 -28.81
C SER A 132 -5.96 13.60 -28.10
N MET A 133 -6.11 14.17 -26.88
CA MET A 133 -7.38 14.16 -26.14
C MET A 133 -8.51 14.83 -26.91
N TYR A 134 -8.28 16.00 -27.51
CA TYR A 134 -9.29 16.71 -28.31
C TYR A 134 -9.59 16.05 -29.66
N ASN A 135 -8.68 15.24 -30.17
CA ASN A 135 -8.81 14.65 -31.51
C ASN A 135 -9.10 13.13 -31.50
N VAL A 136 -9.50 12.58 -30.37
CA VAL A 136 -9.81 11.14 -30.20
C VAL A 136 -10.82 10.60 -31.24
N PHE A 137 -11.74 11.43 -31.72
CA PHE A 137 -12.78 11.01 -32.68
C PHE A 137 -12.44 11.31 -34.15
N LYS A 138 -11.24 11.78 -34.43
CA LYS A 138 -10.84 12.04 -35.84
C LYS A 138 -10.20 10.80 -36.47
N GLU A 139 -10.36 10.65 -37.80
CA GLU A 139 -9.64 9.61 -38.54
C GLU A 139 -8.13 9.79 -38.41
N ASN A 140 -7.38 8.69 -38.17
CA ASN A 140 -5.92 8.67 -37.97
C ASN A 140 -5.44 9.38 -36.69
N PHE A 141 -6.23 9.40 -35.61
CA PHE A 141 -5.78 9.95 -34.34
C PHE A 141 -4.72 9.06 -33.67
N LYS A 142 -3.85 9.70 -32.88
CA LYS A 142 -2.99 8.99 -31.93
C LYS A 142 -3.63 9.03 -30.54
N ASN A 143 -3.59 7.92 -29.83
CA ASN A 143 -4.06 7.90 -28.45
C ASN A 143 -3.22 8.87 -27.60
N PRO A 144 -3.85 9.61 -26.67
CA PRO A 144 -3.10 10.34 -25.66
C PRO A 144 -2.24 9.38 -24.86
N THR A 145 -0.99 9.71 -24.63
CA THR A 145 -0.03 8.78 -24.04
C THR A 145 0.56 9.38 -22.78
N ILE A 146 0.47 8.62 -21.70
CA ILE A 146 1.26 8.81 -20.49
C ILE A 146 2.16 7.59 -20.37
N THR A 147 3.46 7.80 -20.29
CA THR A 147 4.43 6.72 -20.21
C THR A 147 4.92 6.58 -18.78
N TYR A 148 4.86 5.36 -18.27
CA TYR A 148 5.36 5.00 -16.95
C TYR A 148 6.65 4.20 -17.10
N TYR A 149 7.70 4.66 -16.43
CA TYR A 149 9.01 4.01 -16.39
C TYR A 149 9.33 3.58 -14.96
N GLU A 150 9.76 2.35 -14.78
CA GLU A 150 10.19 1.82 -13.49
C GLU A 150 11.50 1.04 -13.58
N ASN A 151 12.20 0.90 -12.45
CA ASN A 151 13.40 0.09 -12.36
C ASN A 151 13.10 -1.22 -11.62
N GLU A 152 12.63 -2.23 -12.36
CA GLU A 152 12.26 -3.54 -11.83
C GLU A 152 13.40 -4.23 -11.05
N LYS A 153 14.65 -3.96 -11.41
CA LYS A 153 15.82 -4.60 -10.77
C LYS A 153 16.07 -4.08 -9.35
N ARG A 154 15.68 -2.84 -9.06
CA ARG A 154 15.92 -2.20 -7.77
C ARG A 154 14.69 -2.16 -6.87
N ASN A 155 13.50 -2.16 -7.42
CA ASN A 155 12.27 -1.92 -6.67
C ASN A 155 11.15 -2.89 -7.07
N ALA A 156 11.14 -4.08 -6.47
CA ALA A 156 10.02 -5.02 -6.61
C ALA A 156 8.69 -4.49 -6.04
N VAL A 157 8.70 -3.36 -5.33
CA VAL A 157 7.51 -2.72 -4.75
C VAL A 157 6.87 -1.73 -5.72
N ALA A 158 7.65 -1.08 -6.59
CA ALA A 158 7.14 -0.10 -7.56
C ALA A 158 6.16 -0.73 -8.58
N THR A 159 6.32 -2.03 -8.87
CA THR A 159 5.43 -2.78 -9.77
C THR A 159 4.03 -3.04 -9.21
N LYS A 160 3.78 -2.71 -7.93
CA LYS A 160 2.51 -3.00 -7.23
C LYS A 160 1.73 -1.74 -6.84
N ILE A 161 2.22 -0.58 -7.22
CA ILE A 161 1.56 0.71 -7.01
C ILE A 161 0.81 1.15 -8.26
#